data_af04e4aac36283349250f5ee17fbd394
#
_entry.id   af04e4aac36283349250f5ee17fbd394
#
_cell.length_a   1.000
_cell.length_b   1.000
_cell.length_c   1.000
_cell.angle_alpha   90.00
_cell.angle_beta   90.00
_cell.angle_gamma   90.00
#
_symmetry.space_group_name_H-M   'P 1'
#
loop_
_entity.id
_entity.type
_entity.pdbx_description
1 polymer ?
#
loop_
_entity_poly.entity_id
_entity_poly.type
_entity_poly.pdbx_seq_one_letter_code
_entity_poly.pdbx_strand_id
1 'polypeptide(L)'
;MPIRGTGRTPDFALREARETGRRLYLLFVREQRFMTEQDTKRKWQEDPEASQIFDAAKKQAGDRPPLFCYAVSESAAEAIADIAATLGASRLILGAPRRNALVNILRGNLVREVSDLLPEEIDLLVYA
;
A
#
# COMPACT_ATOMS: atom_id res chain seq x y z
N MET A 1 -2.53 17.03 12.68
CA MET A 1 -3.21 16.24 11.66
C MET A 1 -2.21 15.46 10.82
N PRO A 2 -2.43 14.19 10.60
CA PRO A 2 -1.51 13.45 9.76
C PRO A 2 -1.55 13.98 8.33
N ILE A 3 -0.41 13.97 7.70
CA ILE A 3 -0.31 14.36 6.31
C ILE A 3 -1.01 13.30 5.47
N ARG A 4 -1.65 13.76 4.41
CA ARG A 4 -2.36 12.90 3.50
C ARG A 4 -1.44 11.84 2.92
N GLY A 5 -1.84 10.58 2.98
CA GLY A 5 -1.02 9.47 2.54
C GLY A 5 -0.08 8.91 3.58
N THR A 6 0.14 9.66 4.68
CA THR A 6 0.93 9.16 5.81
C THR A 6 0.05 8.86 7.01
N GLY A 7 -1.27 8.80 6.79
CA GLY A 7 -2.24 8.80 7.86
C GLY A 7 -2.43 7.47 8.56
N ARG A 8 -3.69 7.16 8.83
CA ARG A 8 -4.05 6.08 9.75
C ARG A 8 -3.61 4.69 9.34
N THR A 9 -3.61 4.38 8.03
CA THR A 9 -3.32 3.02 7.60
C THR A 9 -1.88 2.62 7.88
N PRO A 10 -0.87 3.42 7.53
CA PRO A 10 0.51 3.09 7.91
C PRO A 10 0.70 3.03 9.42
N ASP A 11 0.10 3.94 10.17
CA ASP A 11 0.21 3.96 11.63
C ASP A 11 -0.36 2.69 12.25
N PHE A 12 -1.53 2.29 11.78
CA PHE A 12 -2.19 1.07 12.24
C PHE A 12 -1.34 -0.16 11.91
N ALA A 13 -0.83 -0.24 10.69
CA ALA A 13 -0.03 -1.36 10.24
C ALA A 13 1.27 -1.48 11.03
N LEU A 14 1.93 -0.36 11.32
CA LEU A 14 3.15 -0.35 12.12
C LEU A 14 2.88 -0.84 13.54
N ARG A 15 1.78 -0.39 14.13
CA ARG A 15 1.40 -0.79 15.48
C ARG A 15 1.09 -2.29 15.52
N GLU A 16 0.32 -2.77 14.57
CA GLU A 16 -0.04 -4.19 14.52
C GLU A 16 1.19 -5.07 14.32
N ALA A 17 2.10 -4.67 13.44
CA ALA A 17 3.33 -5.41 13.23
C ALA A 17 4.19 -5.47 14.49
N ARG A 18 4.26 -4.35 15.24
CA ARG A 18 4.99 -4.30 16.49
C ARG A 18 4.37 -5.21 17.55
N GLU A 19 3.06 -5.20 17.66
CA GLU A 19 2.36 -6.00 18.66
C GLU A 19 2.40 -7.50 18.36
N THR A 20 2.39 -7.87 17.09
CA THR A 20 2.37 -9.27 16.67
C THR A 20 3.75 -9.84 16.37
N GLY A 21 4.77 -8.98 16.27
CA GLY A 21 6.11 -9.40 15.87
C GLY A 21 6.22 -9.77 14.40
N ARG A 22 5.23 -9.48 13.60
CA ARG A 22 5.23 -9.81 12.18
C ARG A 22 6.07 -8.84 11.38
N ARG A 23 6.64 -9.34 10.29
CA ARG A 23 7.35 -8.50 9.33
C ARG A 23 6.34 -7.67 8.57
N LEU A 24 6.64 -6.37 8.39
CA LEU A 24 5.78 -5.45 7.68
C LEU A 24 6.42 -5.03 6.36
N TYR A 25 5.65 -5.12 5.30
CA TYR A 25 5.97 -4.51 4.02
C TYR A 25 5.01 -3.36 3.80
N LEU A 26 5.53 -2.18 3.47
CA LEU A 26 4.70 -1.06 3.04
C LEU A 26 4.78 -0.97 1.54
N LEU A 27 3.63 -1.07 0.90
CA LEU A 27 3.52 -1.08 -0.55
C LEU A 27 2.83 0.19 -1.02
N PHE A 28 3.46 0.88 -1.95
CA PHE A 28 2.86 1.99 -2.67
C PHE A 28 2.79 1.62 -4.14
N VAL A 29 1.59 1.68 -4.70
CA VAL A 29 1.39 1.42 -6.13
C VAL A 29 0.89 2.69 -6.79
N ARG A 30 1.66 3.18 -7.77
CA ARG A 30 1.24 4.30 -8.61
C ARG A 30 0.50 3.75 -9.82
N GLU A 31 -0.79 4.01 -9.89
CA GLU A 31 -1.57 3.62 -11.05
C GLU A 31 -1.37 4.63 -12.16
N GLN A 32 -0.97 4.17 -13.33
CA GLN A 32 -0.64 5.04 -14.44
C GLN A 32 -1.00 4.34 -15.74
N ARG A 33 -1.80 5.02 -16.55
CA ARG A 33 -2.12 4.57 -17.90
C ARG A 33 -0.88 4.64 -18.77
N PHE A 34 -0.71 4.16 -19.81
CA PHE A 34 0.37 4.35 -20.78
C PHE A 34 1.77 4.35 -20.14
N MET A 35 2.16 3.21 -19.64
CA MET A 35 3.48 3.08 -19.03
C MET A 35 4.57 3.01 -20.09
N THR A 36 5.72 3.60 -19.73
CA THR A 36 6.94 3.50 -20.54
C THR A 36 7.95 2.59 -19.84
N GLU A 37 9.05 2.26 -20.53
CA GLU A 37 10.12 1.49 -19.91
C GLU A 37 10.68 2.19 -18.68
N GLN A 38 10.77 3.51 -18.72
CA GLN A 38 11.27 4.29 -17.58
C GLN A 38 10.37 4.14 -16.38
N ASP A 39 9.05 4.06 -16.59
CA ASP A 39 8.09 3.92 -15.49
C ASP A 39 8.28 2.60 -14.75
N THR A 40 8.64 1.53 -15.45
CA THR A 40 8.87 0.23 -14.81
C THR A 40 10.13 0.22 -13.95
N LYS A 41 11.03 1.18 -14.16
CA LYS A 41 12.30 1.29 -13.44
C LYS A 41 12.27 2.39 -12.39
N ARG A 42 11.15 3.09 -12.24
CA ARG A 42 11.04 4.19 -11.28
C ARG A 42 11.20 3.69 -9.87
N LYS A 43 11.93 4.46 -9.06
CA LYS A 43 12.13 4.17 -7.65
C LYS A 43 11.22 5.05 -6.81
N TRP A 44 10.87 4.57 -5.60
CA TRP A 44 9.99 5.34 -4.74
C TRP A 44 10.56 6.72 -4.35
N GLN A 45 11.89 6.86 -4.33
CA GLN A 45 12.54 8.13 -4.04
C GLN A 45 12.24 9.19 -5.10
N GLU A 46 11.90 8.76 -6.31
CA GLU A 46 11.57 9.65 -7.42
C GLU A 46 10.08 10.05 -7.42
N ASP A 47 9.28 9.45 -6.57
CA ASP A 47 7.85 9.73 -6.44
C ASP A 47 7.64 10.54 -5.16
N PRO A 48 7.28 11.84 -5.25
CA PRO A 48 7.15 12.68 -4.06
C PRO A 48 6.14 12.15 -3.04
N GLU A 49 5.03 11.62 -3.49
CA GLU A 49 4.00 11.10 -2.60
C GLU A 49 4.48 9.83 -1.88
N ALA A 50 5.05 8.89 -2.62
CA ALA A 50 5.59 7.67 -2.04
C ALA A 50 6.73 7.98 -1.08
N SER A 51 7.60 8.89 -1.47
CA SER A 51 8.73 9.31 -0.64
C SER A 51 8.25 9.89 0.69
N GLN A 52 7.23 10.72 0.65
CA GLN A 52 6.67 11.32 1.86
C GLN A 52 6.09 10.26 2.79
N ILE A 53 5.35 9.31 2.25
CA ILE A 53 4.73 8.25 3.03
C ILE A 53 5.80 7.34 3.65
N PHE A 54 6.76 6.92 2.85
CA PHE A 54 7.79 5.99 3.30
C PHE A 54 8.73 6.64 4.31
N ASP A 55 9.11 7.90 4.10
CA ASP A 55 9.97 8.61 5.06
C ASP A 55 9.28 8.80 6.40
N ALA A 56 7.98 9.12 6.39
CA ALA A 56 7.21 9.25 7.62
C ALA A 56 7.11 7.92 8.36
N ALA A 57 6.87 6.83 7.65
CA ALA A 57 6.80 5.51 8.22
C ALA A 57 8.15 5.07 8.81
N LYS A 58 9.23 5.39 8.12
CA LYS A 58 10.58 5.08 8.56
C LYS A 58 10.91 5.77 9.88
N LYS A 59 10.55 7.05 10.01
CA LYS A 59 10.75 7.80 11.25
C LYS A 59 9.93 7.22 12.39
N GLN A 60 8.69 6.84 12.10
CA GLN A 60 7.78 6.32 13.12
C GLN A 60 8.16 4.93 13.58
N ALA A 61 8.74 4.13 12.71
CA ALA A 61 9.11 2.76 13.02
C ALA A 61 10.36 2.65 13.91
N GLY A 62 11.20 3.67 13.92
CA GLY A 62 12.40 3.69 14.74
C GLY A 62 13.42 2.63 14.34
N ASP A 63 13.71 1.72 15.25
CA ASP A 63 14.73 0.69 15.04
C ASP A 63 14.23 -0.54 14.28
N ARG A 64 12.94 -0.60 13.99
CA ARG A 64 12.33 -1.69 13.22
C ARG A 64 11.61 -1.17 11.98
N PRO A 65 12.36 -0.66 11.01
CA PRO A 65 11.72 -0.11 9.81
C PRO A 65 11.06 -1.21 8.98
N PRO A 66 9.90 -0.93 8.37
CA PRO A 66 9.30 -1.86 7.44
C PRO A 66 10.13 -1.97 6.17
N LEU A 67 9.86 -3.00 5.39
CA LEU A 67 10.42 -3.10 4.05
C LEU A 67 9.50 -2.34 3.10
N PHE A 68 10.09 -1.58 2.19
CA PHE A 68 9.33 -0.74 1.28
C PHE A 68 9.26 -1.38 -0.11
N CYS A 69 8.05 -1.42 -0.65
CA CYS A 69 7.80 -1.92 -1.99
C CYS A 69 7.13 -0.83 -2.80
N TYR A 70 7.59 -0.61 -4.01
CA TYR A 70 7.04 0.40 -4.89
C TYR A 70 6.83 -0.18 -6.27
N ALA A 71 5.68 0.10 -6.86
CA ALA A 71 5.38 -0.33 -8.21
C ALA A 71 4.59 0.74 -8.94
N VAL A 72 4.81 0.81 -10.24
CA VAL A 72 3.97 1.60 -11.15
C VAL A 72 3.27 0.59 -12.04
N SER A 73 1.96 0.68 -12.14
CA SER A 73 1.16 -0.29 -12.87
C SER A 73 -0.05 0.36 -13.51
N GLU A 74 -0.53 -0.22 -14.58
CA GLU A 74 -1.78 0.21 -15.19
C GLU A 74 -2.99 -0.24 -14.36
N SER A 75 -2.82 -1.29 -13.56
CA SER A 75 -3.86 -1.76 -12.65
C SER A 75 -3.29 -1.88 -11.25
N ALA A 76 -3.71 -1.00 -10.35
CA ALA A 76 -3.27 -1.05 -8.96
C ALA A 76 -3.72 -2.34 -8.29
N ALA A 77 -4.94 -2.79 -8.56
CA ALA A 77 -5.48 -4.01 -7.96
C ALA A 77 -4.64 -5.24 -8.31
N GLU A 78 -4.30 -5.39 -9.58
CA GLU A 78 -3.48 -6.51 -10.01
C GLU A 78 -2.08 -6.47 -9.38
N ALA A 79 -1.47 -5.29 -9.35
CA ALA A 79 -0.14 -5.13 -8.77
C ALA A 79 -0.14 -5.45 -7.28
N ILE A 80 -1.13 -4.96 -6.54
CA ILE A 80 -1.25 -5.21 -5.11
C ILE A 80 -1.41 -6.71 -4.83
N ALA A 81 -2.33 -7.36 -5.53
CA ALA A 81 -2.58 -8.78 -5.33
C ALA A 81 -1.37 -9.64 -5.69
N ASP A 82 -0.71 -9.30 -6.80
CA ASP A 82 0.45 -10.03 -7.27
C ASP A 82 1.63 -9.89 -6.30
N ILE A 83 1.89 -8.69 -5.84
CA ILE A 83 2.99 -8.44 -4.89
C ILE A 83 2.70 -9.13 -3.56
N ALA A 84 1.47 -9.04 -3.05
CA ALA A 84 1.10 -9.70 -1.80
C ALA A 84 1.31 -11.21 -1.89
N ALA A 85 0.92 -11.82 -3.00
CA ALA A 85 1.12 -13.24 -3.22
C ALA A 85 2.60 -13.59 -3.35
N THR A 86 3.35 -12.79 -4.08
CA THR A 86 4.79 -13.02 -4.30
C THR A 86 5.57 -12.92 -2.99
N LEU A 87 5.20 -12.00 -2.12
CA LEU A 87 5.85 -11.84 -0.81
C LEU A 87 5.41 -12.91 0.18
N GLY A 88 4.41 -13.71 -0.14
CA GLY A 88 3.89 -14.70 0.79
C GLY A 88 3.19 -14.07 1.99
N ALA A 89 2.54 -12.94 1.78
CA ALA A 89 1.86 -12.22 2.86
C ALA A 89 0.72 -13.06 3.43
N SER A 90 0.54 -13.00 4.75
CA SER A 90 -0.61 -13.65 5.39
C SER A 90 -1.80 -12.69 5.51
N ARG A 91 -1.53 -11.39 5.49
CA ARG A 91 -2.57 -10.36 5.61
C ARG A 91 -2.20 -9.16 4.78
N LEU A 92 -3.19 -8.63 4.07
CA LEU A 92 -3.08 -7.38 3.34
C LEU A 92 -3.98 -6.36 4.00
N ILE A 93 -3.43 -5.18 4.32
CA ILE A 93 -4.18 -4.10 4.94
C ILE A 93 -4.33 -2.98 3.93
N LEU A 94 -5.57 -2.68 3.56
CA LEU A 94 -5.89 -1.57 2.66
C LEU A 94 -6.54 -0.43 3.43
N GLY A 95 -6.11 0.80 3.13
CA GLY A 95 -6.78 1.96 3.69
C GLY A 95 -8.11 2.22 3.00
N ALA A 96 -9.15 2.43 3.78
CA ALA A 96 -10.44 2.80 3.24
C ALA A 96 -10.43 4.26 2.76
N PRO A 97 -11.07 4.55 1.64
CA PRO A 97 -11.14 5.93 1.14
C PRO A 97 -12.00 6.80 2.05
N ARG A 98 -11.60 8.05 2.21
CA ARG A 98 -12.28 8.95 3.14
C ARG A 98 -12.77 10.23 2.52
N ARG A 99 -12.40 10.50 1.29
CA ARG A 99 -12.61 11.82 0.75
C ARG A 99 -13.79 11.85 -0.19
N ASN A 100 -13.88 12.87 -1.03
CA ASN A 100 -15.08 13.13 -1.81
C ASN A 100 -15.62 11.87 -2.50
N ALA A 101 -16.90 11.93 -2.88
CA ALA A 101 -17.61 10.76 -3.38
C ALA A 101 -16.94 10.11 -4.60
N LEU A 102 -16.36 10.93 -5.49
CA LEU A 102 -15.71 10.40 -6.69
C LEU A 102 -14.50 9.54 -6.34
N VAL A 103 -13.64 10.03 -5.45
CA VAL A 103 -12.46 9.29 -5.01
C VAL A 103 -12.89 8.04 -4.26
N ASN A 104 -13.92 8.14 -3.42
CA ASN A 104 -14.43 7.00 -2.67
C ASN A 104 -14.95 5.91 -3.59
N ILE A 105 -15.65 6.28 -4.66
CA ILE A 105 -16.16 5.31 -5.64
C ILE A 105 -15.00 4.57 -6.29
N LEU A 106 -13.98 5.30 -6.74
CA LEU A 106 -12.83 4.71 -7.41
C LEU A 106 -12.07 3.75 -6.49
N ARG A 107 -11.86 4.16 -5.24
CA ARG A 107 -11.14 3.32 -4.27
C ARG A 107 -11.99 2.18 -3.73
N GLY A 108 -13.31 2.35 -3.69
CA GLY A 108 -14.22 1.27 -3.36
C GLY A 108 -14.12 0.14 -4.38
N ASN A 109 -14.00 0.49 -5.65
CA ASN A 109 -13.76 -0.50 -6.70
C ASN A 109 -12.41 -1.19 -6.52
N LEU A 110 -11.39 -0.46 -6.09
CA LEU A 110 -10.08 -1.05 -5.83
C LEU A 110 -10.17 -2.13 -4.75
N VAL A 111 -10.86 -1.87 -3.67
CA VAL A 111 -11.02 -2.86 -2.60
C VAL A 111 -11.68 -4.13 -3.13
N ARG A 112 -12.74 -3.98 -3.92
CA ARG A 112 -13.43 -5.12 -4.51
C ARG A 112 -12.54 -5.90 -5.47
N GLU A 113 -11.85 -5.20 -6.35
CA GLU A 113 -10.95 -5.83 -7.31
C GLU A 113 -9.82 -6.59 -6.62
N VAL A 114 -9.23 -5.99 -5.60
CA VAL A 114 -8.18 -6.66 -4.83
C VAL A 114 -8.74 -7.90 -4.14
N SER A 115 -9.91 -7.77 -3.54
CA SER A 115 -10.55 -8.90 -2.87
C SER A 115 -10.80 -10.07 -3.82
N ASP A 116 -11.21 -9.77 -5.05
CA ASP A 116 -11.47 -10.81 -6.05
C ASP A 116 -10.19 -11.48 -6.54
N LEU A 117 -9.08 -10.75 -6.54
CA LEU A 117 -7.80 -11.24 -7.08
C LEU A 117 -6.93 -11.93 -6.04
N LEU A 118 -7.13 -11.65 -4.75
CA LEU A 118 -6.29 -12.21 -3.70
C LEU A 118 -6.51 -13.71 -3.55
N PRO A 119 -5.42 -14.49 -3.33
CA PRO A 119 -5.57 -15.89 -2.93
C PRO A 119 -6.35 -16.01 -1.60
N GLU A 120 -7.06 -17.11 -1.42
CA GLU A 120 -7.84 -17.34 -0.21
C GLU A 120 -7.01 -17.35 1.07
N GLU A 121 -5.74 -17.68 0.97
CA GLU A 121 -4.82 -17.76 2.10
C GLU A 121 -4.44 -16.39 2.66
N ILE A 122 -4.71 -15.32 1.93
CA ILE A 122 -4.36 -13.96 2.36
C ILE A 122 -5.60 -13.26 2.89
N ASP A 123 -5.57 -12.91 4.17
CA ASP A 123 -6.65 -12.14 4.78
C ASP A 123 -6.61 -10.70 4.31
N LEU A 124 -7.75 -10.15 3.95
CA LEU A 124 -7.88 -8.76 3.57
C LEU A 124 -8.54 -7.98 4.71
N LEU A 125 -7.84 -6.98 5.20
CA LEU A 125 -8.36 -6.07 6.21
C LEU A 125 -8.46 -4.67 5.61
N VAL A 126 -9.65 -4.08 5.68
CA VAL A 126 -9.85 -2.70 5.23
C VAL A 126 -9.94 -1.81 6.46
N TYR A 127 -9.04 -0.88 6.59
CA TYR A 127 -8.94 0.01 7.74
C TYR A 127 -9.41 1.42 7.35
N ALA A 128 -10.39 1.90 8.05
CA ALA A 128 -10.96 3.23 7.79
C ALA A 128 -10.20 4.33 8.54
#